data_189ee27708e35381c833b585017d764d
#
_entry.id   189ee27708e35381c833b585017d764d
#
_cell.length_a   1.000
_cell.length_b   1.000
_cell.length_c   1.000
_cell.angle_alpha   90.00
_cell.angle_beta   90.00
_cell.angle_gamma   90.00
#
_symmetry.space_group_name_H-M   'P 1'
#
loop_
_entity.id
_entity.type
_entity.pdbx_description
1 polymer ?
#
loop_
_entity_poly.entity_id
_entity_poly.type
_entity_poly.pdbx_seq_one_letter_code
_entity_poly.pdbx_strand_id
1 'polypeptide(L)'
;MGAGALARAQQDEATFTTGVKVVNVLATARTRKNEIVRDLTKDDFTLTENGRSQAIRYFSKETDLPLTVGLMVDTSMSQQKVLESERSASFRFLDQVLRESKDKLFVMQFDMAVQLRQPLTSSRKDLEEVLPYVDTPTRKELSMQDGGGTRLYDAIVEASSKVLKDQKDRKAMIVLSDGGENGSNATLTEAIEAAQRADTLIYSILFSDSSYPAPPFGFGGLDGKEILLRLSKETGGSFYQVSKKQGIVQIYQAIEEELRSQYNLGFISDRPNEISEFRALELSTKRKDLVLQYRERYWAKA
;
A
#
# COMPACT_ATOMS: atom_id res chain seq x y z
N MET A 1 -11.42 -53.92 -25.05
CA MET A 1 -10.12 -53.20 -24.97
C MET A 1 -10.29 -51.83 -25.59
N GLY A 2 -10.46 -50.82 -24.79
CA GLY A 2 -10.64 -49.47 -25.25
C GLY A 2 -9.92 -48.54 -24.25
N ALA A 3 -8.73 -48.07 -24.63
CA ALA A 3 -7.94 -47.16 -23.83
C ALA A 3 -8.52 -45.74 -23.92
N GLY A 4 -9.00 -45.24 -22.83
CA GLY A 4 -9.41 -43.82 -22.69
C GLY A 4 -8.17 -42.94 -22.53
N ALA A 5 -7.92 -42.08 -23.50
CA ALA A 5 -6.93 -41.02 -23.44
C ALA A 5 -7.44 -39.89 -22.59
N LEU A 6 -6.88 -39.72 -21.40
CA LEU A 6 -7.04 -38.52 -20.57
C LEU A 6 -6.22 -37.40 -21.21
N ALA A 7 -6.91 -36.45 -21.83
CA ALA A 7 -6.32 -35.21 -22.27
C ALA A 7 -5.95 -34.37 -21.00
N ARG A 8 -4.66 -34.32 -20.69
CA ARG A 8 -4.08 -33.39 -19.73
C ARG A 8 -4.10 -32.01 -20.37
N ALA A 9 -4.92 -31.11 -19.86
CA ALA A 9 -4.77 -29.69 -20.18
C ALA A 9 -3.41 -29.23 -19.64
N GLN A 10 -2.48 -28.97 -20.54
CA GLN A 10 -1.25 -28.26 -20.26
C GLN A 10 -1.65 -26.81 -19.95
N GLN A 11 -1.48 -26.41 -18.70
CA GLN A 11 -1.36 -25.01 -18.36
C GLN A 11 -0.05 -24.52 -19.02
N ASP A 12 -0.18 -23.66 -20.00
CA ASP A 12 0.95 -22.91 -20.55
C ASP A 12 1.51 -22.00 -19.46
N GLU A 13 2.49 -22.51 -18.72
CA GLU A 13 3.43 -21.67 -17.99
C GLU A 13 4.16 -20.84 -19.05
N ALA A 14 3.84 -19.54 -19.10
CA ALA A 14 4.52 -18.58 -19.95
C ALA A 14 6.01 -18.59 -19.56
N THR A 15 6.80 -19.30 -20.33
CA THR A 15 8.26 -19.31 -20.24
C THR A 15 8.74 -17.92 -20.63
N PHE A 16 9.07 -17.09 -19.65
CA PHE A 16 9.64 -15.77 -19.88
C PHE A 16 10.99 -15.90 -20.54
N THR A 17 11.05 -15.61 -21.82
CA THR A 17 12.31 -15.43 -22.56
C THR A 17 13.04 -14.22 -21.94
N THR A 18 14.29 -14.44 -21.58
CA THR A 18 15.24 -13.46 -21.03
C THR A 18 15.21 -12.15 -21.79
N GLY A 19 14.77 -11.06 -21.13
CA GLY A 19 14.98 -9.70 -21.61
C GLY A 19 13.77 -8.76 -21.68
N VAL A 20 12.54 -9.26 -21.63
CA VAL A 20 11.36 -8.39 -21.76
C VAL A 20 10.76 -8.07 -20.39
N LYS A 21 10.86 -6.81 -19.96
CA LYS A 21 10.39 -6.34 -18.67
C LYS A 21 8.94 -5.86 -18.79
N VAL A 22 8.01 -6.59 -18.17
CA VAL A 22 6.61 -6.18 -18.08
C VAL A 22 6.44 -5.19 -16.94
N VAL A 23 5.83 -4.06 -17.22
CA VAL A 23 5.40 -3.09 -16.22
C VAL A 23 3.94 -3.35 -15.88
N ASN A 24 3.66 -3.64 -14.62
CA ASN A 24 2.30 -3.85 -14.13
C ASN A 24 1.75 -2.54 -13.55
N VAL A 25 0.53 -2.18 -13.92
CA VAL A 25 -0.23 -1.06 -13.38
C VAL A 25 -1.47 -1.62 -12.70
N LEU A 26 -1.49 -1.57 -11.38
CA LEU A 26 -2.67 -1.91 -10.60
C LEU A 26 -3.61 -0.71 -10.60
N ALA A 27 -4.88 -0.93 -10.92
CA ALA A 27 -5.88 0.13 -10.97
C ALA A 27 -7.19 -0.30 -10.33
N THR A 28 -7.79 0.59 -9.55
CA THR A 28 -9.16 0.47 -9.06
C THR A 28 -10.05 1.43 -9.83
N ALA A 29 -11.20 0.97 -10.30
CA ALA A 29 -12.21 1.81 -10.94
C ALA A 29 -13.40 2.00 -10.01
N ARG A 30 -13.86 3.25 -9.85
CA ARG A 30 -15.00 3.60 -8.98
C ARG A 30 -15.97 4.49 -9.70
N THR A 31 -17.26 4.36 -9.35
CA THR A 31 -18.27 5.35 -9.71
C THR A 31 -18.03 6.65 -8.93
N ARG A 32 -18.69 7.75 -9.33
CA ARG A 32 -18.69 9.00 -8.56
C ARG A 32 -19.31 8.86 -7.17
N LYS A 33 -20.05 7.78 -6.91
CA LYS A 33 -20.59 7.42 -5.59
C LYS A 33 -19.62 6.56 -4.76
N ASN A 34 -18.38 6.39 -5.25
CA ASN A 34 -17.34 5.59 -4.62
C ASN A 34 -17.58 4.06 -4.63
N GLU A 35 -18.48 3.56 -5.47
CA GLU A 35 -18.72 2.13 -5.62
C GLU A 35 -17.69 1.50 -6.55
N ILE A 36 -17.12 0.37 -6.20
CA ILE A 36 -16.12 -0.33 -7.03
C ILE A 36 -16.77 -0.96 -8.25
N VAL A 37 -16.16 -0.72 -9.40
CA VAL A 37 -16.60 -1.24 -10.72
C VAL A 37 -15.67 -2.39 -11.11
N ARG A 38 -16.27 -3.57 -11.39
CA ARG A 38 -15.54 -4.81 -11.68
C ARG A 38 -15.80 -5.38 -13.09
N ASP A 39 -16.57 -4.69 -13.91
CA ASP A 39 -17.04 -5.16 -15.21
C ASP A 39 -16.23 -4.62 -16.41
N LEU A 40 -15.19 -3.80 -16.16
CA LEU A 40 -14.34 -3.28 -17.23
C LEU A 40 -13.52 -4.39 -17.89
N THR A 41 -13.26 -4.20 -19.19
CA THR A 41 -12.41 -5.04 -20.03
C THR A 41 -11.11 -4.30 -20.39
N LYS A 42 -10.16 -5.00 -20.99
CA LYS A 42 -8.93 -4.37 -21.49
C LYS A 42 -9.21 -3.20 -22.43
N ASP A 43 -10.23 -3.31 -23.28
CA ASP A 43 -10.56 -2.33 -24.30
C ASP A 43 -11.20 -1.05 -23.73
N ASP A 44 -11.59 -1.06 -22.46
CA ASP A 44 -12.08 0.12 -21.75
C ASP A 44 -10.97 1.05 -21.30
N PHE A 45 -9.71 0.60 -21.33
CA PHE A 45 -8.57 1.36 -20.85
C PHE A 45 -7.69 1.90 -21.96
N THR A 46 -7.12 3.07 -21.70
CA THR A 46 -6.03 3.66 -22.50
C THR A 46 -4.89 4.03 -21.56
N LEU A 47 -3.68 3.61 -21.92
CA LEU A 47 -2.47 3.82 -21.13
C LEU A 47 -1.45 4.63 -21.91
N THR A 48 -0.84 5.63 -21.28
CA THR A 48 0.33 6.32 -21.82
C THR A 48 1.51 6.25 -20.83
N GLU A 49 2.73 6.25 -21.38
CA GLU A 49 3.99 6.38 -20.65
C GLU A 49 4.70 7.62 -21.17
N ASN A 50 5.00 8.60 -20.29
CA ASN A 50 5.58 9.89 -20.68
C ASN A 50 4.85 10.52 -21.90
N GLY A 51 3.50 10.46 -21.90
CA GLY A 51 2.65 10.98 -22.97
C GLY A 51 2.56 10.11 -24.23
N ARG A 52 3.29 8.97 -24.32
CA ARG A 52 3.24 8.06 -25.48
C ARG A 52 2.30 6.90 -25.20
N SER A 53 1.42 6.61 -26.15
CA SER A 53 0.47 5.51 -26.04
C SER A 53 1.19 4.16 -25.92
N GLN A 54 0.78 3.36 -24.95
CA GLN A 54 1.30 2.02 -24.70
C GLN A 54 0.23 0.95 -24.91
N ALA A 55 0.60 -0.14 -25.57
CA ALA A 55 -0.31 -1.26 -25.76
C ALA A 55 -0.39 -2.10 -24.46
N ILE A 56 -1.59 -2.21 -23.89
CA ILE A 56 -1.85 -3.13 -22.79
C ILE A 56 -1.77 -4.56 -23.34
N ARG A 57 -0.75 -5.31 -22.97
CA ARG A 57 -0.52 -6.68 -23.45
C ARG A 57 -1.14 -7.72 -22.55
N TYR A 58 -1.12 -7.45 -21.25
CA TYR A 58 -1.65 -8.34 -20.22
C TYR A 58 -2.77 -7.62 -19.48
N PHE A 59 -3.83 -8.35 -19.20
CA PHE A 59 -4.98 -7.84 -18.46
C PHE A 59 -5.58 -8.95 -17.64
N SER A 60 -5.71 -8.72 -16.33
CA SER A 60 -6.43 -9.63 -15.43
C SER A 60 -7.26 -8.87 -14.42
N LYS A 61 -8.33 -9.52 -13.97
CA LYS A 61 -9.23 -9.08 -12.89
C LYS A 61 -9.06 -10.03 -11.71
N GLU A 62 -7.85 -10.17 -11.24
CA GLU A 62 -7.57 -11.21 -10.25
C GLU A 62 -8.01 -10.76 -8.86
N THR A 63 -9.07 -11.37 -8.38
CA THR A 63 -9.60 -11.16 -7.02
C THR A 63 -8.95 -12.06 -5.99
N ASP A 64 -8.24 -13.10 -6.41
CA ASP A 64 -7.74 -14.19 -5.55
C ASP A 64 -6.21 -14.26 -5.41
N LEU A 65 -5.48 -13.24 -5.87
CA LEU A 65 -4.03 -13.19 -5.69
C LEU A 65 -3.63 -13.12 -4.21
N PRO A 66 -2.49 -13.73 -3.85
CA PRO A 66 -1.87 -13.54 -2.56
C PRO A 66 -1.57 -12.06 -2.29
N LEU A 67 -1.73 -11.66 -1.03
CA LEU A 67 -1.39 -10.31 -0.57
C LEU A 67 -0.22 -10.39 0.43
N THR A 68 0.71 -9.44 0.30
CA THR A 68 1.70 -9.16 1.33
C THR A 68 1.43 -7.76 1.87
N VAL A 69 0.96 -7.66 3.10
CA VAL A 69 0.49 -6.41 3.70
C VAL A 69 1.32 -6.04 4.93
N GLY A 70 1.78 -4.80 4.98
CA GLY A 70 2.37 -4.21 6.18
C GLY A 70 1.34 -3.40 6.95
N LEU A 71 1.17 -3.68 8.23
CA LEU A 71 0.46 -2.82 9.16
C LEU A 71 1.48 -1.92 9.84
N MET A 72 1.44 -0.64 9.49
CA MET A 72 2.37 0.39 9.95
C MET A 72 1.64 1.26 10.97
N VAL A 73 2.02 1.18 12.24
CA VAL A 73 1.32 1.85 13.34
C VAL A 73 2.18 2.95 13.93
N ASP A 74 1.67 4.16 13.90
CA ASP A 74 2.25 5.31 14.58
C ASP A 74 1.99 5.20 16.08
N THR A 75 3.06 5.04 16.86
CA THR A 75 3.01 4.96 18.32
C THR A 75 3.53 6.22 19.00
N SER A 76 3.65 7.31 18.27
CA SER A 76 4.02 8.61 18.82
C SER A 76 3.02 9.12 19.87
N MET A 77 3.44 10.07 20.70
CA MET A 77 2.63 10.58 21.82
C MET A 77 1.29 11.18 21.38
N SER A 78 1.20 11.72 20.17
CA SER A 78 -0.06 12.24 19.62
C SER A 78 -1.12 11.15 19.40
N GLN A 79 -0.67 9.89 19.20
CA GLN A 79 -1.55 8.75 18.98
C GLN A 79 -1.99 8.03 20.27
N GLN A 80 -1.42 8.37 21.43
CA GLN A 80 -1.65 7.65 22.70
C GLN A 80 -3.14 7.40 23.01
N LYS A 81 -4.01 8.38 22.76
CA LYS A 81 -5.44 8.26 23.08
C LYS A 81 -6.24 7.40 22.09
N VAL A 82 -5.77 7.28 20.89
CA VAL A 82 -6.47 6.55 19.81
C VAL A 82 -5.93 5.14 19.61
N LEU A 83 -4.75 4.84 20.14
CA LEU A 83 -4.01 3.60 19.93
C LEU A 83 -4.79 2.35 20.35
N GLU A 84 -5.58 2.40 21.42
CA GLU A 84 -6.43 1.26 21.83
C GLU A 84 -7.51 0.97 20.79
N SER A 85 -8.11 2.02 20.22
CA SER A 85 -9.08 1.89 19.14
C SER A 85 -8.43 1.34 17.87
N GLU A 86 -7.20 1.76 17.55
CA GLU A 86 -6.42 1.26 16.42
C GLU A 86 -6.09 -0.22 16.60
N ARG A 87 -5.60 -0.63 17.75
CA ARG A 87 -5.33 -2.04 18.08
C ARG A 87 -6.58 -2.89 17.94
N SER A 88 -7.69 -2.46 18.55
CA SER A 88 -8.97 -3.19 18.49
C SER A 88 -9.48 -3.34 17.04
N ALA A 89 -9.29 -2.32 16.21
CA ALA A 89 -9.65 -2.37 14.81
C ALA A 89 -8.68 -3.23 14.00
N SER A 90 -7.38 -3.23 14.34
CA SER A 90 -6.37 -4.08 13.70
C SER A 90 -6.66 -5.57 13.91
N PHE A 91 -7.11 -5.98 15.10
CA PHE A 91 -7.59 -7.36 15.32
C PHE A 91 -8.72 -7.73 14.35
N ARG A 92 -9.73 -6.86 14.20
CA ARG A 92 -10.85 -7.09 13.28
C ARG A 92 -10.40 -7.10 11.83
N PHE A 93 -9.43 -6.26 11.48
CA PHE A 93 -8.84 -6.25 10.15
C PHE A 93 -8.17 -7.59 9.83
N LEU A 94 -7.39 -8.14 10.77
CA LEU A 94 -6.79 -9.47 10.60
C LEU A 94 -7.86 -10.53 10.35
N ASP A 95 -8.96 -10.49 11.11
CA ASP A 95 -10.08 -11.42 10.94
C ASP A 95 -10.71 -11.37 9.55
N GLN A 96 -10.80 -10.18 8.98
CA GLN A 96 -11.48 -9.95 7.70
C GLN A 96 -10.55 -10.15 6.50
N VAL A 97 -9.32 -9.67 6.58
CA VAL A 97 -8.42 -9.57 5.42
C VAL A 97 -7.49 -10.76 5.27
N LEU A 98 -6.97 -11.29 6.38
CA LEU A 98 -5.96 -12.34 6.32
C LEU A 98 -6.57 -13.70 5.91
N ARG A 99 -6.14 -14.19 4.76
CA ARG A 99 -6.35 -15.59 4.36
C ARG A 99 -5.04 -16.35 4.62
N GLU A 100 -5.00 -17.08 5.74
CA GLU A 100 -3.79 -17.77 6.22
C GLU A 100 -3.15 -18.71 5.19
N SER A 101 -3.94 -19.22 4.24
CA SER A 101 -3.43 -20.10 3.19
C SER A 101 -2.69 -19.38 2.06
N LYS A 102 -2.81 -18.05 1.95
CA LYS A 102 -2.33 -17.28 0.80
C LYS A 102 -1.62 -15.98 1.17
N ASP A 103 -2.13 -15.27 2.16
CA ASP A 103 -1.69 -13.90 2.47
C ASP A 103 -0.61 -13.90 3.55
N LYS A 104 0.23 -12.87 3.56
CA LYS A 104 1.25 -12.63 4.59
C LYS A 104 1.12 -11.21 5.10
N LEU A 105 1.26 -11.06 6.42
CA LEU A 105 1.29 -9.74 7.05
C LEU A 105 2.56 -9.59 7.88
N PHE A 106 2.99 -8.34 8.05
CA PHE A 106 3.95 -7.94 9.08
C PHE A 106 3.40 -6.75 9.86
N VAL A 107 3.88 -6.55 11.07
CA VAL A 107 3.51 -5.40 11.91
C VAL A 107 4.79 -4.60 12.21
N MET A 108 4.74 -3.32 11.94
CA MET A 108 5.81 -2.38 12.22
C MET A 108 5.23 -1.19 12.97
N GLN A 109 5.85 -0.82 14.08
CA GLN A 109 5.53 0.44 14.76
C GLN A 109 6.63 1.46 14.52
N PHE A 110 6.24 2.72 14.58
CA PHE A 110 7.18 3.82 14.46
C PHE A 110 6.77 4.99 15.36
N ASP A 111 7.77 5.52 16.02
CA ASP A 111 7.77 6.73 16.81
C ASP A 111 9.16 7.37 16.65
N MET A 112 9.93 7.56 17.70
CA MET A 112 11.35 7.95 17.63
C MET A 112 12.24 6.86 17.05
N ALA A 113 11.76 5.63 17.00
CA ALA A 113 12.42 4.47 16.43
C ALA A 113 11.47 3.72 15.47
N VAL A 114 12.04 3.03 14.50
CA VAL A 114 11.31 2.10 13.65
C VAL A 114 11.55 0.68 14.16
N GLN A 115 10.48 -0.06 14.43
CA GLN A 115 10.55 -1.39 15.01
C GLN A 115 9.68 -2.38 14.28
N LEU A 116 10.28 -3.40 13.67
CA LEU A 116 9.55 -4.53 13.12
C LEU A 116 9.10 -5.44 14.29
N ARG A 117 7.83 -5.31 14.68
CA ARG A 117 7.25 -6.04 15.82
C ARG A 117 6.91 -7.48 15.48
N GLN A 118 6.41 -7.71 14.28
CA GLN A 118 6.15 -9.03 13.72
C GLN A 118 6.70 -9.10 12.30
N PRO A 119 7.68 -9.96 12.02
CA PRO A 119 8.08 -10.27 10.65
C PRO A 119 6.95 -10.88 9.83
N LEU A 120 7.13 -10.97 8.52
CA LEU A 120 6.13 -11.57 7.62
C LEU A 120 5.70 -12.96 8.10
N THR A 121 4.41 -13.11 8.35
CA THR A 121 3.78 -14.37 8.72
C THR A 121 2.40 -14.49 8.08
N SER A 122 1.93 -15.71 7.86
CA SER A 122 0.54 -16.02 7.53
C SER A 122 -0.26 -16.47 8.76
N SER A 123 0.39 -16.62 9.90
CA SER A 123 -0.23 -17.04 11.15
C SER A 123 -0.97 -15.90 11.81
N ARG A 124 -2.28 -16.01 11.89
CA ARG A 124 -3.14 -15.08 12.64
C ARG A 124 -2.71 -15.00 14.09
N LYS A 125 -2.39 -16.13 14.69
CA LYS A 125 -1.98 -16.23 16.09
C LYS A 125 -0.75 -15.36 16.37
N ASP A 126 0.29 -15.42 15.53
CA ASP A 126 1.50 -14.63 15.72
C ASP A 126 1.20 -13.12 15.65
N LEU A 127 0.29 -12.72 14.75
CA LEU A 127 -0.13 -11.33 14.60
C LEU A 127 -0.96 -10.85 15.81
N GLU A 128 -1.88 -11.69 16.31
CA GLU A 128 -2.68 -11.38 17.49
C GLU A 128 -1.85 -11.30 18.76
N GLU A 129 -0.82 -12.13 18.89
CA GLU A 129 0.11 -12.11 20.04
C GLU A 129 0.94 -10.84 20.12
N VAL A 130 1.28 -10.20 18.98
CA VAL A 130 2.14 -9.01 18.96
C VAL A 130 1.37 -7.70 19.11
N LEU A 131 0.12 -7.62 18.64
CA LEU A 131 -0.65 -6.36 18.65
C LEU A 131 -0.79 -5.70 20.04
N PRO A 132 -0.96 -6.44 21.16
CA PRO A 132 -1.03 -5.84 22.48
C PRO A 132 0.25 -5.10 22.91
N TYR A 133 1.39 -5.44 22.27
CA TYR A 133 2.71 -4.83 22.56
C TYR A 133 3.06 -3.66 21.62
N VAL A 134 2.19 -3.34 20.68
CA VAL A 134 2.28 -2.12 19.88
C VAL A 134 1.75 -0.98 20.74
N ASP A 135 2.66 -0.21 21.36
CA ASP A 135 2.28 0.80 22.36
C ASP A 135 3.17 2.04 22.28
N THR A 136 2.66 3.13 22.81
CA THR A 136 3.36 4.41 22.91
C THR A 136 4.55 4.28 23.90
N PRO A 137 5.71 4.88 23.58
CA PRO A 137 6.84 4.89 24.48
C PRO A 137 6.50 5.45 25.86
N THR A 138 7.04 4.83 26.91
CA THR A 138 6.90 5.32 28.27
C THR A 138 7.65 6.65 28.47
N ARG A 139 7.26 7.43 29.49
CA ARG A 139 7.96 8.68 29.83
C ARG A 139 9.45 8.47 30.08
N LYS A 140 9.86 7.32 30.59
CA LYS A 140 11.25 6.97 30.80
C LYS A 140 12.00 6.77 29.49
N GLU A 141 11.40 6.06 28.55
CA GLU A 141 11.96 5.86 27.19
C GLU A 141 12.08 7.19 26.45
N LEU A 142 11.05 8.04 26.54
CA LEU A 142 11.08 9.40 25.98
C LEU A 142 12.21 10.26 26.55
N SER A 143 12.45 10.19 27.86
CA SER A 143 13.52 10.96 28.52
C SER A 143 14.93 10.50 28.15
N MET A 144 15.07 9.26 27.67
CA MET A 144 16.36 8.69 27.24
C MET A 144 16.67 9.00 25.76
N GLN A 145 15.72 9.52 25.00
CA GLN A 145 15.81 9.68 23.54
C GLN A 145 15.50 11.11 23.07
N ASP A 146 15.96 12.13 23.80
CA ASP A 146 15.85 13.56 23.42
C ASP A 146 14.43 14.07 23.07
N GLY A 147 13.39 13.51 23.69
CA GLY A 147 12.11 14.23 23.77
C GLY A 147 11.00 13.87 22.80
N GLY A 148 11.15 12.84 21.99
CA GLY A 148 10.06 12.35 21.14
C GLY A 148 10.25 12.66 19.65
N GLY A 149 9.51 11.91 18.82
CA GLY A 149 9.58 12.08 17.38
C GLY A 149 8.66 11.08 16.67
N THR A 150 8.51 11.27 15.36
CA THR A 150 7.78 10.36 14.48
C THR A 150 8.58 10.16 13.21
N ARG A 151 9.08 8.95 13.00
CA ARG A 151 9.95 8.59 11.86
C ARG A 151 9.15 7.87 10.78
N LEU A 152 8.10 8.52 10.30
CA LEU A 152 7.17 7.96 9.30
C LEU A 152 7.89 7.60 7.99
N TYR A 153 8.75 8.52 7.48
CA TYR A 153 9.43 8.29 6.21
C TYR A 153 10.46 7.17 6.31
N ASP A 154 11.23 7.14 7.39
CA ASP A 154 12.18 6.05 7.63
C ASP A 154 11.47 4.69 7.75
N ALA A 155 10.30 4.64 8.40
CA ALA A 155 9.50 3.42 8.52
C ALA A 155 9.05 2.90 7.14
N ILE A 156 8.59 3.79 6.26
CA ILE A 156 8.20 3.43 4.89
C ILE A 156 9.41 2.95 4.08
N VAL A 157 10.56 3.64 4.17
CA VAL A 157 11.80 3.23 3.49
C VAL A 157 12.27 1.87 3.98
N GLU A 158 12.25 1.64 5.29
CA GLU A 158 12.67 0.37 5.90
C GLU A 158 11.73 -0.78 5.51
N ALA A 159 10.42 -0.61 5.62
CA ALA A 159 9.44 -1.60 5.20
C ALA A 159 9.59 -1.95 3.72
N SER A 160 9.75 -0.93 2.87
CA SER A 160 9.91 -1.10 1.41
C SER A 160 11.20 -1.85 1.07
N SER A 161 12.33 -1.46 1.65
CA SER A 161 13.65 -1.94 1.26
C SER A 161 14.07 -3.24 1.94
N LYS A 162 13.61 -3.51 3.16
CA LYS A 162 14.02 -4.68 3.94
C LYS A 162 12.97 -5.80 3.97
N VAL A 163 11.67 -5.47 3.87
CA VAL A 163 10.60 -6.46 4.02
C VAL A 163 9.90 -6.76 2.70
N LEU A 164 9.52 -5.73 1.94
CA LEU A 164 8.62 -5.86 0.79
C LEU A 164 9.31 -6.05 -0.55
N LYS A 165 10.53 -5.54 -0.70
CA LYS A 165 11.24 -5.48 -1.99
C LYS A 165 11.36 -6.84 -2.70
N ASP A 166 11.57 -7.93 -1.95
CA ASP A 166 11.78 -9.28 -2.50
C ASP A 166 10.51 -10.12 -2.56
N GLN A 167 9.37 -9.58 -2.12
CA GLN A 167 8.07 -10.24 -2.20
C GLN A 167 7.51 -10.11 -3.63
N LYS A 168 6.93 -11.21 -4.14
CA LYS A 168 6.38 -11.29 -5.50
C LYS A 168 4.88 -11.04 -5.56
N ASP A 169 4.20 -11.18 -4.44
CA ASP A 169 2.75 -11.01 -4.31
C ASP A 169 2.36 -9.54 -4.44
N ARG A 170 1.06 -9.23 -4.49
CA ARG A 170 0.57 -7.86 -4.35
C ARG A 170 0.98 -7.30 -3.01
N LYS A 171 1.60 -6.14 -3.03
CA LYS A 171 2.16 -5.50 -1.84
C LYS A 171 1.42 -4.23 -1.48
N ALA A 172 1.08 -4.11 -0.20
CA ALA A 172 0.50 -2.91 0.34
C ALA A 172 1.06 -2.59 1.74
N MET A 173 1.11 -1.33 2.08
CA MET A 173 1.25 -0.85 3.46
C MET A 173 -0.02 -0.12 3.86
N ILE A 174 -0.52 -0.40 5.06
CA ILE A 174 -1.61 0.35 5.69
C ILE A 174 -0.98 1.15 6.81
N VAL A 175 -0.94 2.46 6.63
CA VAL A 175 -0.31 3.41 7.56
C VAL A 175 -1.39 4.06 8.40
N LEU A 176 -1.35 3.83 9.71
CA LEU A 176 -2.21 4.49 10.70
C LEU A 176 -1.38 5.57 11.39
N SER A 177 -1.73 6.84 11.20
CA SER A 177 -0.99 7.98 11.74
C SER A 177 -1.82 9.26 11.65
N ASP A 178 -1.43 10.30 12.41
CA ASP A 178 -1.90 11.67 12.17
C ASP A 178 -1.09 12.38 11.06
N GLY A 179 -0.10 11.68 10.51
CA GLY A 179 0.79 12.20 9.48
C GLY A 179 1.90 13.10 10.01
N GLY A 180 2.02 13.22 11.33
CA GLY A 180 3.15 13.92 11.94
C GLY A 180 4.47 13.29 11.51
N GLU A 181 5.45 14.13 11.21
CA GLU A 181 6.80 13.71 10.82
C GLU A 181 7.83 14.63 11.43
N ASN A 182 8.66 14.09 12.30
CA ASN A 182 9.80 14.80 12.83
C ASN A 182 10.87 13.81 13.31
N GLY A 183 11.94 13.67 12.58
CA GLY A 183 13.06 12.82 13.00
C GLY A 183 13.48 11.77 12.00
N SER A 184 12.80 11.60 10.87
CA SER A 184 13.29 10.77 9.79
C SER A 184 14.54 11.35 9.15
N ASN A 185 15.47 10.49 8.75
CA ASN A 185 16.58 10.85 7.88
C ASN A 185 16.13 10.96 6.42
N ALA A 186 15.16 10.15 6.04
CA ALA A 186 14.56 10.17 4.71
C ALA A 186 13.58 11.35 4.54
N THR A 187 13.44 11.81 3.31
CA THR A 187 12.42 12.78 2.91
C THR A 187 11.14 12.08 2.46
N LEU A 188 10.03 12.82 2.39
CA LEU A 188 8.77 12.32 1.83
C LEU A 188 8.95 11.75 0.40
N THR A 189 9.75 12.41 -0.43
CA THR A 189 10.02 11.96 -1.79
C THR A 189 10.76 10.61 -1.78
N GLU A 190 11.78 10.45 -0.95
CA GLU A 190 12.52 9.18 -0.83
C GLU A 190 11.64 8.05 -0.31
N ALA A 191 10.73 8.31 0.63
CA ALA A 191 9.77 7.33 1.12
C ALA A 191 8.81 6.87 0.01
N ILE A 192 8.25 7.81 -0.76
CA ILE A 192 7.39 7.51 -1.92
C ILE A 192 8.17 6.70 -2.97
N GLU A 193 9.39 7.11 -3.29
CA GLU A 193 10.25 6.41 -4.24
C GLU A 193 10.60 4.99 -3.78
N ALA A 194 10.88 4.79 -2.49
CA ALA A 194 11.16 3.47 -1.94
C ALA A 194 9.96 2.54 -2.09
N ALA A 195 8.74 3.01 -1.78
CA ALA A 195 7.51 2.26 -1.96
C ALA A 195 7.26 1.92 -3.45
N GLN A 196 7.46 2.89 -4.35
CA GLN A 196 7.31 2.68 -5.79
C GLN A 196 8.33 1.69 -6.36
N ARG A 197 9.60 1.73 -5.91
CA ARG A 197 10.63 0.75 -6.29
C ARG A 197 10.33 -0.65 -5.78
N ALA A 198 9.67 -0.75 -4.62
CA ALA A 198 9.20 -2.02 -4.07
C ALA A 198 7.86 -2.47 -4.68
N ASP A 199 7.29 -1.72 -5.61
CA ASP A 199 5.96 -1.98 -6.22
C ASP A 199 4.85 -2.13 -5.18
N THR A 200 4.83 -1.23 -4.19
CA THR A 200 3.97 -1.28 -3.01
C THR A 200 3.01 -0.10 -2.97
N LEU A 201 1.72 -0.40 -2.79
CA LEU A 201 0.67 0.59 -2.58
C LEU A 201 0.69 1.06 -1.12
N ILE A 202 0.45 2.35 -0.87
CA ILE A 202 0.28 2.87 0.48
C ILE A 202 -1.17 3.31 0.69
N TYR A 203 -1.84 2.67 1.63
CA TYR A 203 -3.14 3.08 2.15
C TYR A 203 -2.92 3.85 3.43
N SER A 204 -3.25 5.14 3.43
CA SER A 204 -3.08 5.97 4.62
C SER A 204 -4.41 6.17 5.33
N ILE A 205 -4.43 5.96 6.62
CA ILE A 205 -5.58 6.20 7.49
C ILE A 205 -5.21 7.30 8.47
N LEU A 206 -5.77 8.49 8.24
CA LEU A 206 -5.64 9.61 9.16
C LEU A 206 -6.47 9.33 10.41
N PHE A 207 -5.78 9.11 11.50
CA PHE A 207 -6.36 8.92 12.80
C PHE A 207 -5.91 10.07 13.71
N SER A 208 -6.75 11.01 13.99
CA SER A 208 -6.41 12.17 14.81
C SER A 208 -7.39 12.37 15.95
N ASP A 209 -6.90 12.65 17.15
CA ASP A 209 -7.71 13.15 18.25
C ASP A 209 -7.96 14.63 18.01
N SER A 210 -9.22 15.01 17.84
CA SER A 210 -9.63 16.41 17.69
C SER A 210 -9.29 17.31 18.89
N SER A 211 -8.88 16.73 20.02
CA SER A 211 -8.40 17.48 21.20
C SER A 211 -6.90 17.84 21.14
N TYR A 212 -6.15 17.27 20.20
CA TYR A 212 -4.81 17.73 19.85
C TYR A 212 -4.87 18.43 18.49
N PRO A 213 -4.89 19.78 18.49
CA PRO A 213 -4.70 20.48 17.23
C PRO A 213 -3.34 20.04 16.67
N ALA A 214 -3.34 19.62 15.40
CA ALA A 214 -2.09 19.40 14.70
C ALA A 214 -1.20 20.64 14.94
N PRO A 215 0.09 20.46 15.24
CA PRO A 215 0.97 21.60 15.42
C PRO A 215 0.85 22.49 14.19
N PRO A 216 0.66 23.81 14.36
CA PRO A 216 0.33 24.71 13.24
C PRO A 216 1.39 24.75 12.14
N PHE A 217 2.55 24.13 12.38
CA PHE A 217 3.62 23.99 11.40
C PHE A 217 4.38 22.69 11.70
N GLY A 218 4.20 21.66 10.86
CA GLY A 218 5.21 20.60 10.78
C GLY A 218 6.56 21.22 10.39
N PHE A 219 7.65 20.73 10.93
CA PHE A 219 8.99 21.09 10.48
C PHE A 219 9.13 20.66 9.01
N GLY A 220 8.85 21.57 8.07
CA GLY A 220 8.92 21.28 6.63
C GLY A 220 7.75 21.79 5.79
N GLY A 221 6.70 22.39 6.39
CA GLY A 221 5.67 23.15 5.66
C GLY A 221 4.47 22.37 5.14
N LEU A 222 4.42 21.04 5.22
CA LEU A 222 3.23 20.23 4.90
C LEU A 222 2.50 19.84 6.19
N ASP A 223 1.15 19.85 6.16
CA ASP A 223 0.39 19.27 7.25
C ASP A 223 0.36 17.73 7.12
N GLY A 224 0.12 17.02 8.24
CA GLY A 224 0.13 15.56 8.26
C GLY A 224 -0.87 14.94 7.29
N LYS A 225 -2.01 15.57 7.09
CA LYS A 225 -3.02 15.13 6.13
C LYS A 225 -2.50 15.19 4.70
N GLU A 226 -1.77 16.25 4.35
CA GLU A 226 -1.19 16.42 3.01
C GLU A 226 -0.09 15.38 2.76
N ILE A 227 0.72 15.08 3.78
CA ILE A 227 1.73 14.01 3.73
C ILE A 227 1.07 12.67 3.42
N LEU A 228 0.05 12.28 4.19
CA LEU A 228 -0.66 11.03 4.02
C LEU A 228 -1.40 10.93 2.68
N LEU A 229 -1.99 12.04 2.21
CA LEU A 229 -2.61 12.13 0.89
C LEU A 229 -1.59 11.87 -0.24
N ARG A 230 -0.41 12.49 -0.16
CA ARG A 230 0.64 12.30 -1.16
C ARG A 230 1.19 10.88 -1.15
N LEU A 231 1.47 10.32 0.03
CA LEU A 231 1.91 8.92 0.17
C LEU A 231 0.95 7.97 -0.55
N SER A 232 -0.34 8.10 -0.31
CA SER A 232 -1.35 7.24 -0.93
C SER A 232 -1.46 7.49 -2.43
N LYS A 233 -1.68 8.73 -2.85
CA LYS A 233 -1.92 9.09 -4.25
C LYS A 233 -0.75 8.70 -5.15
N GLU A 234 0.48 9.05 -4.77
CA GLU A 234 1.65 8.84 -5.61
C GLU A 234 2.08 7.36 -5.69
N THR A 235 1.66 6.52 -4.73
CA THR A 235 1.90 5.06 -4.77
C THR A 235 0.73 4.27 -5.35
N GLY A 236 -0.44 4.90 -5.57
CA GLY A 236 -1.63 4.27 -6.15
C GLY A 236 -2.59 3.64 -5.14
N GLY A 237 -2.39 3.88 -3.84
CA GLY A 237 -3.34 3.52 -2.80
C GLY A 237 -4.35 4.62 -2.49
N SER A 238 -5.16 4.45 -1.44
CA SER A 238 -6.22 5.38 -1.02
C SER A 238 -5.90 6.05 0.32
N PHE A 239 -6.35 7.29 0.45
CA PHE A 239 -6.36 8.02 1.71
C PHE A 239 -7.74 7.96 2.35
N TYR A 240 -7.79 7.67 3.64
CA TYR A 240 -8.98 7.65 4.46
C TYR A 240 -8.80 8.53 5.70
N GLN A 241 -9.90 9.08 6.20
CA GLN A 241 -9.92 9.82 7.46
C GLN A 241 -11.00 9.24 8.37
N VAL A 242 -10.60 8.81 9.55
CA VAL A 242 -11.55 8.32 10.56
C VAL A 242 -12.46 9.44 10.99
N SER A 243 -13.77 9.18 11.04
CA SER A 243 -14.78 10.14 11.40
C SER A 243 -16.01 9.46 12.00
N LYS A 244 -16.95 10.25 12.55
CA LYS A 244 -18.24 9.72 13.04
C LYS A 244 -19.07 9.03 11.93
N LYS A 245 -18.87 9.40 10.67
CA LYS A 245 -19.58 8.83 9.52
C LYS A 245 -18.90 7.60 8.95
N GLN A 246 -17.58 7.48 9.11
CA GLN A 246 -16.78 6.38 8.61
C GLN A 246 -15.76 6.00 9.68
N GLY A 247 -16.08 4.96 10.44
CA GLY A 247 -15.19 4.42 11.45
C GLY A 247 -14.08 3.57 10.84
N ILE A 248 -13.07 3.25 11.63
CA ILE A 248 -11.89 2.51 11.16
C ILE A 248 -12.23 1.12 10.60
N VAL A 249 -13.26 0.45 11.14
CA VAL A 249 -13.70 -0.87 10.65
C VAL A 249 -14.22 -0.79 9.21
N GLN A 250 -15.04 0.23 8.90
CA GLN A 250 -15.53 0.46 7.54
C GLN A 250 -14.40 0.84 6.58
N ILE A 251 -13.37 1.56 7.08
CA ILE A 251 -12.19 1.89 6.29
C ILE A 251 -11.41 0.63 5.94
N TYR A 252 -11.17 -0.25 6.89
CA TYR A 252 -10.49 -1.53 6.64
C TYR A 252 -11.26 -2.40 5.63
N GLN A 253 -12.60 -2.46 5.73
CA GLN A 253 -13.43 -3.15 4.75
C GLN A 253 -13.28 -2.56 3.34
N ALA A 254 -13.25 -1.22 3.25
CA ALA A 254 -13.05 -0.54 1.96
C ALA A 254 -11.66 -0.82 1.37
N ILE A 255 -10.61 -0.87 2.20
CA ILE A 255 -9.24 -1.21 1.78
C ILE A 255 -9.17 -2.67 1.31
N GLU A 256 -9.78 -3.59 2.06
CA GLU A 256 -9.85 -5.00 1.66
C GLU A 256 -10.55 -5.15 0.30
N GLU A 257 -11.72 -4.56 0.17
CA GLU A 257 -12.49 -4.61 -1.07
C GLU A 257 -11.69 -4.05 -2.25
N GLU A 258 -10.95 -2.96 -2.03
CA GLU A 258 -10.08 -2.37 -3.04
C GLU A 258 -8.93 -3.30 -3.41
N LEU A 259 -8.20 -3.81 -2.43
CA LEU A 259 -7.08 -4.74 -2.65
C LEU A 259 -7.51 -6.02 -3.40
N ARG A 260 -8.77 -6.47 -3.20
CA ARG A 260 -9.34 -7.66 -3.85
C ARG A 260 -10.01 -7.36 -5.20
N SER A 261 -10.09 -6.10 -5.63
CA SER A 261 -10.88 -5.71 -6.81
C SER A 261 -10.09 -4.95 -7.87
N GLN A 262 -8.77 -5.01 -7.82
CA GLN A 262 -7.91 -4.28 -8.74
C GLN A 262 -7.82 -4.95 -10.11
N TYR A 263 -7.82 -4.12 -11.14
CA TYR A 263 -7.37 -4.51 -12.48
C TYR A 263 -5.84 -4.52 -12.51
N ASN A 264 -5.26 -5.54 -13.09
CA ASN A 264 -3.84 -5.59 -13.39
C ASN A 264 -3.65 -5.39 -14.90
N LEU A 265 -2.97 -4.30 -15.28
CA LEU A 265 -2.69 -3.94 -16.66
C LEU A 265 -1.19 -4.04 -16.89
N GLY A 266 -0.78 -4.99 -17.70
CA GLY A 266 0.62 -5.19 -18.03
C GLY A 266 0.96 -4.63 -19.41
N PHE A 267 2.02 -3.84 -19.50
CA PHE A 267 2.55 -3.37 -20.77
C PHE A 267 4.06 -3.57 -20.84
N ILE A 268 4.60 -3.53 -22.04
CA ILE A 268 6.04 -3.51 -22.28
C ILE A 268 6.35 -2.15 -22.85
N SER A 269 7.18 -1.39 -22.14
CA SER A 269 7.59 -0.05 -22.60
C SER A 269 8.22 -0.14 -23.99
N ASP A 270 7.84 0.77 -24.86
CA ASP A 270 8.43 0.97 -26.19
C ASP A 270 9.78 1.69 -26.14
N ARG A 271 10.20 2.10 -24.94
CA ARG A 271 11.46 2.79 -24.68
C ARG A 271 12.44 1.88 -23.93
N PRO A 272 13.67 1.70 -24.45
CA PRO A 272 14.69 0.94 -23.74
C PRO A 272 14.98 1.49 -22.34
N ASN A 273 15.26 0.61 -21.38
CA ASN A 273 15.70 0.99 -20.03
C ASN A 273 17.23 1.16 -20.01
N GLU A 274 17.73 2.17 -20.70
CA GLU A 274 19.17 2.48 -20.74
C GLU A 274 19.67 3.10 -19.45
N ILE A 275 18.78 3.85 -18.78
CA ILE A 275 19.02 4.48 -17.47
C ILE A 275 17.86 4.18 -16.53
N SER A 276 18.16 4.10 -15.24
CA SER A 276 17.13 3.97 -14.22
C SER A 276 16.49 5.33 -13.97
N GLU A 277 15.19 5.46 -14.22
CA GLU A 277 14.44 6.72 -14.10
C GLU A 277 12.98 6.49 -13.66
N PHE A 278 12.35 7.53 -13.13
CA PHE A 278 10.89 7.52 -13.00
C PHE A 278 10.23 7.89 -14.32
N ARG A 279 9.21 7.12 -14.71
CA ARG A 279 8.39 7.36 -15.87
C ARG A 279 6.95 7.62 -15.47
N ALA A 280 6.37 8.69 -15.99
CA ALA A 280 4.99 9.05 -15.75
C ALA A 280 4.05 8.07 -16.47
N LEU A 281 2.96 7.72 -15.80
CA LEU A 281 1.87 6.90 -16.31
C LEU A 281 0.59 7.72 -16.31
N GLU A 282 -0.19 7.62 -17.36
CA GLU A 282 -1.54 8.13 -17.41
C GLU A 282 -2.47 7.00 -17.88
N LEU A 283 -3.40 6.64 -17.02
CA LEU A 283 -4.42 5.64 -17.29
C LEU A 283 -5.78 6.31 -17.38
N SER A 284 -6.49 6.09 -18.45
CA SER A 284 -7.84 6.61 -18.64
C SER A 284 -8.79 5.50 -19.04
N THR A 285 -10.10 5.78 -18.94
CA THR A 285 -11.17 4.85 -19.37
C THR A 285 -12.14 5.53 -20.32
N LYS A 286 -12.70 4.77 -21.23
CA LYS A 286 -13.78 5.21 -22.13
C LYS A 286 -15.05 5.60 -21.36
N ARG A 287 -15.27 5.04 -20.18
CA ARG A 287 -16.41 5.36 -19.31
C ARG A 287 -16.11 6.63 -18.49
N LYS A 288 -16.64 7.75 -18.92
CA LYS A 288 -16.41 9.08 -18.31
C LYS A 288 -17.05 9.29 -16.93
N ASP A 289 -17.94 8.39 -16.54
CA ASP A 289 -18.59 8.37 -15.21
C ASP A 289 -17.70 7.77 -14.13
N LEU A 290 -16.56 7.18 -14.49
CA LEU A 290 -15.67 6.50 -13.58
C LEU A 290 -14.45 7.35 -13.21
N VAL A 291 -13.95 7.08 -11.99
CA VAL A 291 -12.68 7.57 -11.49
C VAL A 291 -11.73 6.37 -11.38
N LEU A 292 -10.55 6.51 -11.95
CA LEU A 292 -9.50 5.51 -11.84
C LEU A 292 -8.49 5.94 -10.77
N GLN A 293 -8.12 4.99 -9.95
CA GLN A 293 -7.03 5.13 -9.00
C GLN A 293 -5.93 4.16 -9.35
N TYR A 294 -4.73 4.67 -9.53
CA TYR A 294 -3.54 3.96 -9.95
C TYR A 294 -2.30 4.78 -9.59
N ARG A 295 -1.10 4.20 -9.65
CA ARG A 295 0.14 4.96 -9.49
C ARG A 295 0.41 5.83 -10.73
N GLU A 296 0.69 7.11 -10.53
CA GLU A 296 0.93 8.08 -11.62
C GLU A 296 2.35 7.98 -12.20
N ARG A 297 3.23 7.15 -11.63
CA ARG A 297 4.60 6.90 -12.12
C ARG A 297 5.15 5.58 -11.62
N TYR A 298 6.17 5.07 -12.25
CA TYR A 298 6.88 3.87 -11.83
C TYR A 298 8.39 4.02 -12.02
N TRP A 299 9.15 3.21 -11.29
CA TRP A 299 10.61 3.15 -11.42
C TRP A 299 10.98 2.19 -12.55
N ALA A 300 11.46 2.73 -13.68
CA ALA A 300 12.06 1.95 -14.76
C ALA A 300 13.51 1.68 -14.40
N LYS A 301 13.83 0.43 -14.07
CA LYS A 301 15.20 0.03 -13.72
C LYS A 301 15.94 -0.42 -14.98
N ALA A 302 17.14 0.13 -15.23
CA ALA A 302 18.07 -0.34 -16.26
C ALA A 302 18.51 -1.78 -16.04
#